data_4c820255150a69eaf9931de0cc4d5970
#
_entry.id   4c820255150a69eaf9931de0cc4d5970
#
_cell.length_a   1.000
_cell.length_b   1.000
_cell.length_c   1.000
_cell.angle_alpha   90.00
_cell.angle_beta   90.00
_cell.angle_gamma   90.00
#
_symmetry.space_group_name_H-M   'P 1'
#
loop_
_entity.id
_entity.type
_entity.pdbx_description
1 polymer ?
#
loop_
_entity_poly.entity_id
_entity_poly.type
_entity_poly.pdbx_seq_one_letter_code
_entity_poly.pdbx_strand_id
1 'polypeptide(L)'
;MGKRRGNGEGSIRKRADGRWEGRYTVGTDYATGKRIVKSIFGKSQSEVRDRLRKAIEENRGPAINFNGDYTVGEWMWLWFETYSKPNIRPSTVNNYSNYIRNHIEPGIGHIKLKQLTALHIQQFYNHTKTDGRVQRWGTELEQQPLSNRAVRGVHMVLRQALQLAVNERIINHNPCDNCRIPKIEKKEMKVLPPDKVGDYLRQAQEFGVLPIFYLVIYNFLAVNIAKIYIKIGH
;
A
#
# COMPACT_ATOMS: atom_id res chain seq x y z
N MET A 1 14.97 -33.54 31.44
CA MET A 1 13.84 -33.42 30.49
C MET A 1 13.97 -32.10 29.73
N GLY A 2 14.22 -32.16 28.41
CA GLY A 2 14.38 -30.97 27.57
C GLY A 2 13.04 -30.23 27.41
N LYS A 3 13.03 -28.92 27.67
CA LYS A 3 11.88 -28.05 27.48
C LYS A 3 11.42 -28.12 26.00
N ARG A 4 10.15 -28.46 25.73
CA ARG A 4 9.55 -28.41 24.39
C ARG A 4 9.59 -26.95 23.89
N ARG A 5 10.12 -26.75 22.68
CA ARG A 5 10.13 -25.45 22.02
C ARG A 5 8.72 -25.02 21.62
N GLY A 6 8.49 -23.71 21.59
CA GLY A 6 7.21 -23.16 21.18
C GLY A 6 6.89 -23.42 19.70
N ASN A 7 5.60 -23.41 19.34
CA ASN A 7 5.17 -23.54 17.97
C ASN A 7 5.72 -22.35 17.14
N GLY A 8 6.42 -22.64 16.03
CA GLY A 8 6.99 -21.62 15.14
C GLY A 8 8.52 -21.41 15.28
N GLU A 9 9.18 -21.94 16.31
CA GLU A 9 10.63 -21.74 16.53
C GLU A 9 11.53 -22.63 15.65
N GLY A 10 10.95 -23.49 14.82
CA GLY A 10 11.68 -24.46 14.00
C GLY A 10 12.34 -25.59 14.83
N SER A 11 12.97 -26.52 14.16
CA SER A 11 13.68 -27.64 14.81
C SER A 11 15.16 -27.62 14.42
N ILE A 12 16.04 -27.98 15.38
CA ILE A 12 17.48 -28.08 15.13
C ILE A 12 17.88 -29.50 15.50
N ARG A 13 18.58 -30.19 14.61
CA ARG A 13 19.13 -31.55 14.83
C ARG A 13 20.55 -31.68 14.32
N LYS A 14 21.31 -32.57 14.91
CA LYS A 14 22.63 -32.97 14.40
C LYS A 14 22.44 -34.12 13.40
N ARG A 15 23.04 -34.02 12.24
CA ARG A 15 23.01 -35.06 11.19
C ARG A 15 24.10 -36.09 11.40
N ALA A 16 23.97 -37.22 10.74
CA ALA A 16 24.99 -38.28 10.75
C ALA A 16 26.34 -37.86 10.17
N ASP A 17 26.32 -36.86 9.26
CA ASP A 17 27.51 -36.26 8.66
C ASP A 17 28.23 -35.23 9.56
N GLY A 18 27.81 -35.12 10.84
CA GLY A 18 28.39 -34.22 11.84
C GLY A 18 27.91 -32.79 11.76
N ARG A 19 27.21 -32.36 10.69
CA ARG A 19 26.66 -30.99 10.51
C ARG A 19 25.36 -30.82 11.29
N TRP A 20 25.05 -29.56 11.65
CA TRP A 20 23.78 -29.18 12.25
C TRP A 20 22.81 -28.72 11.18
N GLU A 21 21.55 -29.15 11.31
CA GLU A 21 20.45 -28.78 10.42
C GLU A 21 19.33 -28.10 11.23
N GLY A 22 18.97 -26.90 10.81
CA GLY A 22 17.78 -26.19 11.29
C GLY A 22 16.67 -26.25 10.23
N ARG A 23 15.46 -26.63 10.64
CA ARG A 23 14.28 -26.70 9.76
C ARG A 23 13.22 -25.73 10.24
N TYR A 24 12.63 -24.98 9.30
CA TYR A 24 11.50 -24.10 9.58
C TYR A 24 10.47 -24.17 8.46
N THR A 25 9.22 -23.95 8.81
CA THR A 25 8.10 -23.91 7.84
C THR A 25 7.97 -22.50 7.29
N VAL A 26 7.99 -22.38 5.96
CA VAL A 26 7.82 -21.10 5.24
C VAL A 26 6.33 -20.84 4.96
N GLY A 27 5.54 -21.89 4.82
CA GLY A 27 4.12 -21.81 4.49
C GLY A 27 3.52 -23.18 4.23
N THR A 28 2.33 -23.19 3.67
CA THR A 28 1.63 -24.39 3.20
C THR A 28 1.34 -24.21 1.71
N ASP A 29 1.61 -25.21 0.91
CA ASP A 29 1.22 -25.25 -0.49
C ASP A 29 -0.31 -25.38 -0.57
N TYR A 30 -0.96 -24.36 -1.13
CA TYR A 30 -2.42 -24.30 -1.22
C TYR A 30 -3.03 -25.35 -2.14
N ALA A 31 -2.29 -25.82 -3.15
CA ALA A 31 -2.78 -26.85 -4.09
C ALA A 31 -2.72 -28.25 -3.47
N THR A 32 -1.72 -28.54 -2.63
CA THR A 32 -1.48 -29.88 -2.09
C THR A 32 -1.74 -30.00 -0.58
N GLY A 33 -1.95 -28.88 0.12
CA GLY A 33 -2.09 -28.84 1.59
C GLY A 33 -0.81 -29.19 2.35
N LYS A 34 0.31 -29.40 1.67
CA LYS A 34 1.60 -29.81 2.27
C LYS A 34 2.37 -28.60 2.81
N ARG A 35 3.02 -28.79 3.97
CA ARG A 35 3.89 -27.75 4.55
C ARG A 35 5.16 -27.59 3.72
N ILE A 36 5.47 -26.35 3.35
CA ILE A 36 6.73 -25.99 2.69
C ILE A 36 7.77 -25.77 3.78
N VAL A 37 8.77 -26.67 3.86
CA VAL A 37 9.83 -26.62 4.86
C VAL A 37 11.16 -26.28 4.18
N LYS A 38 11.88 -25.29 4.71
CA LYS A 38 13.28 -24.99 4.33
C LYS A 38 14.25 -25.47 5.40
N SER A 39 15.45 -25.86 4.96
CA SER A 39 16.53 -26.31 5.82
C SER A 39 17.73 -25.37 5.74
N ILE A 40 18.36 -25.11 6.88
CA ILE A 40 19.59 -24.32 7.02
C ILE A 40 20.65 -25.24 7.65
N PHE A 41 21.86 -25.17 7.13
CA PHE A 41 22.97 -26.00 7.60
C PHE A 41 24.08 -25.12 8.17
N GLY A 42 24.81 -25.67 9.17
CA GLY A 42 25.96 -25.02 9.78
C GLY A 42 26.87 -26.01 10.50
N LYS A 43 28.06 -25.54 10.89
CA LYS A 43 29.06 -26.33 11.56
C LYS A 43 28.80 -26.47 13.06
N SER A 44 28.12 -25.49 13.66
CA SER A 44 27.78 -25.48 15.08
C SER A 44 26.29 -25.31 15.35
N GLN A 45 25.80 -25.75 16.48
CA GLN A 45 24.41 -25.59 16.91
C GLN A 45 24.04 -24.10 17.09
N SER A 46 24.96 -23.32 17.62
CA SER A 46 24.81 -21.88 17.83
C SER A 46 24.63 -21.15 16.51
N GLU A 47 25.51 -21.40 15.54
CA GLU A 47 25.45 -20.83 14.20
C GLU A 47 24.13 -21.13 13.50
N VAL A 48 23.65 -22.37 13.55
CA VAL A 48 22.36 -22.76 12.95
C VAL A 48 21.19 -22.11 13.67
N ARG A 49 21.27 -21.93 15.00
CA ARG A 49 20.22 -21.24 15.78
C ARG A 49 20.08 -19.78 15.35
N ASP A 50 21.19 -19.08 15.23
CA ASP A 50 21.18 -17.65 14.86
C ASP A 50 20.73 -17.44 13.40
N ARG A 51 21.22 -18.26 12.49
CA ARG A 51 20.76 -18.27 11.08
C ARG A 51 19.28 -18.65 10.96
N LEU A 52 18.81 -19.62 11.76
CA LEU A 52 17.41 -20.03 11.78
C LEU A 52 16.51 -18.90 12.28
N ARG A 53 16.91 -18.21 13.35
CA ARG A 53 16.20 -17.08 13.89
C ARG A 53 16.09 -15.94 12.85
N LYS A 54 17.21 -15.59 12.22
CA LYS A 54 17.25 -14.57 11.16
C LYS A 54 16.39 -14.97 9.96
N ALA A 55 16.47 -16.21 9.48
CA ALA A 55 15.66 -16.68 8.37
C ALA A 55 14.17 -16.79 8.70
N ILE A 56 13.79 -17.07 9.95
CA ILE A 56 12.39 -17.01 10.40
C ILE A 56 11.92 -15.56 10.44
N GLU A 57 12.73 -14.62 10.89
CA GLU A 57 12.41 -13.17 10.88
C GLU A 57 12.28 -12.61 9.45
N GLU A 58 13.21 -12.96 8.57
CA GLU A 58 13.19 -12.55 7.15
C GLU A 58 12.02 -13.17 6.37
N ASN A 59 11.58 -14.38 6.72
CA ASN A 59 10.44 -15.07 6.12
C ASN A 59 9.13 -14.85 6.89
N ARG A 60 9.10 -13.99 7.88
CA ARG A 60 7.87 -13.40 8.40
C ARG A 60 7.30 -12.40 7.39
N GLY A 61 7.02 -12.89 6.19
CA GLY A 61 5.94 -12.33 5.39
C GLY A 61 4.65 -12.37 6.22
N PRO A 62 3.58 -11.65 5.86
CA PRO A 62 2.36 -11.62 6.67
C PRO A 62 1.98 -13.07 6.99
N ALA A 63 2.18 -13.45 8.25
CA ALA A 63 1.87 -14.80 8.72
C ALA A 63 0.37 -14.96 8.49
N ILE A 64 -0.03 -15.84 7.56
CA ILE A 64 -1.43 -16.20 7.38
C ILE A 64 -1.82 -16.93 8.66
N ASN A 65 -2.23 -16.18 9.65
CA ASN A 65 -2.76 -16.68 10.88
C ASN A 65 -4.17 -17.18 10.59
N PHE A 66 -4.34 -18.46 10.33
CA PHE A 66 -5.67 -19.08 10.14
C PHE A 66 -6.63 -18.85 11.32
N ASN A 67 -6.15 -18.35 12.45
CA ASN A 67 -6.96 -17.96 13.60
C ASN A 67 -7.58 -16.56 13.50
N GLY A 68 -7.38 -15.82 12.41
CA GLY A 68 -7.98 -14.48 12.22
C GLY A 68 -7.47 -13.40 13.19
N ASP A 69 -6.29 -13.61 13.81
CA ASP A 69 -5.70 -12.66 14.77
C ASP A 69 -4.61 -11.80 14.10
N TYR A 70 -5.01 -11.10 13.02
CA TYR A 70 -4.15 -10.20 12.27
C TYR A 70 -4.00 -8.84 12.96
N THR A 71 -2.83 -8.21 12.78
CA THR A 71 -2.70 -6.77 12.91
C THR A 71 -3.24 -6.07 11.66
N VAL A 72 -3.52 -4.77 11.75
CA VAL A 72 -3.94 -3.99 10.59
C VAL A 72 -2.89 -4.03 9.48
N GLY A 73 -1.60 -3.90 9.81
CA GLY A 73 -0.51 -3.94 8.83
C GLY A 73 -0.44 -5.30 8.11
N GLU A 74 -0.47 -6.41 8.85
CA GLU A 74 -0.47 -7.77 8.28
C GLU A 74 -1.67 -7.99 7.35
N TRP A 75 -2.87 -7.55 7.77
CA TRP A 75 -4.07 -7.66 6.96
C TRP A 75 -4.00 -6.82 5.69
N MET A 76 -3.53 -5.57 5.79
CA MET A 76 -3.40 -4.66 4.65
C MET A 76 -2.49 -5.24 3.56
N TRP A 77 -1.34 -5.80 3.93
CA TRP A 77 -0.44 -6.44 2.97
C TRP A 77 -1.01 -7.73 2.39
N LEU A 78 -1.66 -8.56 3.22
CA LEU A 78 -2.33 -9.79 2.75
C LEU A 78 -3.42 -9.45 1.73
N TRP A 79 -4.30 -8.50 2.07
CA TRP A 79 -5.35 -8.02 1.17
C TRP A 79 -4.76 -7.45 -0.12
N PHE A 80 -3.73 -6.64 -0.01
CA PHE A 80 -3.12 -5.99 -1.17
C PHE A 80 -2.53 -7.02 -2.13
N GLU A 81 -1.67 -7.92 -1.68
CA GLU A 81 -0.98 -8.90 -2.53
C GLU A 81 -1.95 -9.96 -3.09
N THR A 82 -2.93 -10.38 -2.30
CA THR A 82 -3.82 -11.49 -2.70
C THR A 82 -5.01 -11.02 -3.52
N TYR A 83 -5.68 -9.94 -3.11
CA TYR A 83 -6.96 -9.56 -3.69
C TYR A 83 -6.89 -8.33 -4.58
N SER A 84 -6.08 -7.33 -4.22
CA SER A 84 -6.09 -6.04 -4.90
C SER A 84 -5.13 -6.00 -6.08
N LYS A 85 -3.86 -6.30 -5.86
CA LYS A 85 -2.77 -6.18 -6.83
C LYS A 85 -3.00 -6.91 -8.17
N PRO A 86 -3.56 -8.14 -8.20
CA PRO A 86 -3.84 -8.84 -9.46
C PRO A 86 -4.89 -8.15 -10.34
N ASN A 87 -5.75 -7.32 -9.75
CA ASN A 87 -6.94 -6.76 -10.39
C ASN A 87 -6.84 -5.26 -10.71
N ILE A 88 -5.70 -4.61 -10.42
CA ILE A 88 -5.52 -3.16 -10.61
C ILE A 88 -4.36 -2.85 -11.54
N ARG A 89 -4.38 -1.65 -12.16
CA ARG A 89 -3.33 -1.18 -13.06
C ARG A 89 -2.01 -0.94 -12.31
N PRO A 90 -0.84 -1.08 -12.97
CA PRO A 90 0.48 -0.88 -12.35
C PRO A 90 0.64 0.46 -11.62
N SER A 91 0.11 1.55 -12.18
CA SER A 91 0.12 2.87 -11.52
C SER A 91 -0.67 2.90 -10.21
N THR A 92 -1.79 2.17 -10.15
CA THR A 92 -2.61 2.04 -8.93
C THR A 92 -1.93 1.14 -7.90
N VAL A 93 -1.23 0.08 -8.34
CA VAL A 93 -0.39 -0.79 -7.48
C VAL A 93 0.60 0.07 -6.70
N ASN A 94 1.35 0.94 -7.39
CA ASN A 94 2.32 1.84 -6.75
C ASN A 94 1.66 2.79 -5.74
N ASN A 95 0.51 3.34 -6.07
CA ASN A 95 -0.20 4.24 -5.15
C ASN A 95 -0.69 3.51 -3.90
N TYR A 96 -1.27 2.32 -4.04
CA TYR A 96 -1.79 1.53 -2.92
C TYR A 96 -0.66 1.07 -2.00
N SER A 97 0.42 0.52 -2.57
CA SER A 97 1.60 0.12 -1.78
C SER A 97 2.23 1.30 -1.03
N ASN A 98 2.28 2.49 -1.65
CA ASN A 98 2.75 3.70 -0.98
C ASN A 98 1.83 4.14 0.17
N TYR A 99 0.50 4.08 0.00
CA TYR A 99 -0.44 4.40 1.08
C TYR A 99 -0.30 3.43 2.26
N ILE A 100 -0.13 2.14 1.98
CA ILE A 100 0.06 1.12 3.03
C ILE A 100 1.38 1.36 3.75
N ARG A 101 2.51 1.36 3.03
CA ARG A 101 3.86 1.43 3.59
C ARG A 101 4.15 2.73 4.31
N ASN A 102 3.74 3.85 3.73
CA ASN A 102 4.16 5.16 4.21
C ASN A 102 3.19 5.78 5.23
N HIS A 103 1.94 5.30 5.29
CA HIS A 103 0.93 5.92 6.13
C HIS A 103 0.22 4.92 7.04
N ILE A 104 -0.39 3.86 6.48
CA ILE A 104 -1.23 2.94 7.26
C ILE A 104 -0.38 2.11 8.22
N GLU A 105 0.66 1.48 7.72
CA GLU A 105 1.53 0.60 8.49
C GLU A 105 2.21 1.33 9.67
N PRO A 106 2.88 2.49 9.49
CA PRO A 106 3.48 3.20 10.61
C PRO A 106 2.45 3.82 11.56
N GLY A 107 1.27 4.23 11.06
CA GLY A 107 0.26 4.92 11.87
C GLY A 107 -0.59 4.00 12.74
N ILE A 108 -1.15 2.96 12.15
CA ILE A 108 -2.11 2.03 12.80
C ILE A 108 -1.79 0.55 12.55
N GLY A 109 -0.72 0.23 11.82
CA GLY A 109 -0.39 -1.14 11.44
C GLY A 109 -0.15 -2.11 12.61
N HIS A 110 0.28 -1.59 13.76
CA HIS A 110 0.55 -2.36 14.98
C HIS A 110 -0.72 -2.77 15.74
N ILE A 111 -1.86 -2.15 15.47
CA ILE A 111 -3.12 -2.41 16.17
C ILE A 111 -3.69 -3.75 15.70
N LYS A 112 -4.20 -4.56 16.64
CA LYS A 112 -4.92 -5.78 16.28
C LYS A 112 -6.20 -5.46 15.53
N LEU A 113 -6.48 -6.17 14.43
CA LEU A 113 -7.62 -5.90 13.55
C LEU A 113 -8.96 -5.92 14.30
N LYS A 114 -9.13 -6.85 15.24
CA LYS A 114 -10.31 -6.96 16.10
C LYS A 114 -10.48 -5.83 17.12
N GLN A 115 -9.40 -5.10 17.42
CA GLN A 115 -9.37 -4.00 18.38
C GLN A 115 -9.41 -2.63 17.68
N LEU A 116 -9.37 -2.61 16.35
CA LEU A 116 -9.41 -1.38 15.57
C LEU A 116 -10.78 -0.72 15.70
N THR A 117 -10.80 0.54 16.17
CA THR A 117 -12.02 1.34 16.34
C THR A 117 -12.05 2.52 15.37
N ALA A 118 -13.25 3.09 15.15
CA ALA A 118 -13.40 4.32 14.39
C ALA A 118 -12.60 5.50 15.01
N LEU A 119 -12.44 5.52 16.34
CA LEU A 119 -11.65 6.53 17.03
C LEU A 119 -10.16 6.44 16.64
N HIS A 120 -9.58 5.25 16.63
CA HIS A 120 -8.19 5.04 16.19
C HIS A 120 -7.98 5.55 14.76
N ILE A 121 -8.91 5.24 13.86
CA ILE A 121 -8.84 5.67 12.46
C ILE A 121 -9.00 7.19 12.35
N GLN A 122 -9.91 7.80 13.11
CA GLN A 122 -10.11 9.25 13.09
C GLN A 122 -8.88 10.00 13.61
N GLN A 123 -8.27 9.53 14.70
CA GLN A 123 -7.02 10.08 15.23
C GLN A 123 -5.89 9.95 14.19
N PHE A 124 -5.78 8.80 13.54
CA PHE A 124 -4.82 8.58 12.45
C PHE A 124 -5.02 9.57 11.29
N TYR A 125 -6.26 9.82 10.84
CA TYR A 125 -6.51 10.83 9.79
C TYR A 125 -6.16 12.24 10.23
N ASN A 126 -6.47 12.61 11.47
CA ASN A 126 -6.11 13.90 12.03
C ASN A 126 -4.59 14.09 12.07
N HIS A 127 -3.86 13.10 12.58
CA HIS A 127 -2.39 13.12 12.60
C HIS A 127 -1.80 13.18 11.18
N THR A 128 -2.30 12.39 10.24
CA THR A 128 -1.84 12.39 8.85
C THR A 128 -2.09 13.74 8.17
N LYS A 129 -3.12 14.45 8.59
CA LYS A 129 -3.46 15.77 8.08
C LYS A 129 -2.55 16.88 8.63
N THR A 130 -1.95 16.70 9.81
CA THR A 130 -1.02 17.68 10.40
C THR A 130 0.43 17.38 10.03
N ASP A 131 0.83 16.10 10.03
CA ASP A 131 2.23 15.67 9.97
C ASP A 131 2.45 14.43 9.08
N GLY A 132 1.57 14.19 8.13
CA GLY A 132 1.57 12.93 7.36
C GLY A 132 2.47 12.90 6.13
N ARG A 133 3.20 13.97 5.79
CA ARG A 133 4.01 14.00 4.57
C ARG A 133 5.35 13.31 4.79
N VAL A 134 5.59 12.23 4.05
CA VAL A 134 6.89 11.54 4.07
C VAL A 134 7.95 12.41 3.41
N GLN A 135 9.04 12.68 4.11
CA GLN A 135 10.18 13.42 3.59
C GLN A 135 10.83 12.64 2.43
N ARG A 136 11.07 13.32 1.33
CA ARG A 136 11.89 12.78 0.23
C ARG A 136 13.36 13.12 0.51
N TRP A 137 14.24 12.20 0.16
CA TRP A 137 15.67 12.37 0.32
C TRP A 137 16.15 13.70 -0.30
N GLY A 138 16.90 14.51 0.44
CA GLY A 138 17.48 15.78 -0.02
C GLY A 138 16.61 17.02 0.16
N THR A 139 15.44 16.94 0.80
CA THR A 139 14.65 18.12 1.17
C THR A 139 14.54 18.24 2.69
N GLU A 140 15.17 19.25 3.26
CA GLU A 140 14.89 19.73 4.62
C GLU A 140 13.53 20.42 4.60
N LEU A 141 12.47 19.62 4.62
CA LEU A 141 11.12 20.17 4.73
C LEU A 141 10.65 19.93 6.17
N GLU A 142 10.27 21.02 6.83
CA GLU A 142 9.46 20.98 8.04
C GLU A 142 8.28 20.02 7.84
N GLN A 143 7.80 19.43 8.93
CA GLN A 143 6.61 18.58 8.95
C GLN A 143 5.49 19.23 8.14
N GLN A 144 5.07 18.60 7.07
CA GLN A 144 4.02 19.14 6.18
C GLN A 144 2.77 18.26 6.20
N PRO A 145 1.61 18.90 6.12
CA PRO A 145 0.34 18.19 6.07
C PRO A 145 0.20 17.36 4.79
N LEU A 146 -0.45 16.22 4.91
CA LEU A 146 -0.89 15.47 3.75
C LEU A 146 -2.13 16.16 3.14
N SER A 147 -2.21 16.22 1.81
CA SER A 147 -3.36 16.83 1.14
C SER A 147 -4.67 16.08 1.45
N ASN A 148 -5.80 16.79 1.49
CA ASN A 148 -7.12 16.18 1.69
C ASN A 148 -7.40 15.05 0.68
N ARG A 149 -6.90 15.19 -0.55
CA ARG A 149 -7.00 14.17 -1.61
C ARG A 149 -6.24 12.91 -1.25
N ALA A 150 -5.03 13.04 -0.69
CA ALA A 150 -4.21 11.90 -0.29
C ALA A 150 -4.80 11.18 0.94
N VAL A 151 -5.29 11.92 1.96
CA VAL A 151 -6.01 11.33 3.10
C VAL A 151 -7.23 10.53 2.64
N ARG A 152 -7.98 11.04 1.66
CA ARG A 152 -9.10 10.28 1.05
C ARG A 152 -8.63 9.03 0.31
N GLY A 153 -7.47 9.08 -0.35
CA GLY A 153 -6.84 7.91 -0.97
C GLY A 153 -6.49 6.84 0.06
N VAL A 154 -5.86 7.23 1.16
CA VAL A 154 -5.57 6.34 2.30
C VAL A 154 -6.85 5.73 2.88
N HIS A 155 -7.89 6.56 3.12
CA HIS A 155 -9.19 6.08 3.59
C HIS A 155 -9.81 5.05 2.64
N MET A 156 -9.79 5.31 1.32
CA MET A 156 -10.37 4.42 0.33
C MET A 156 -9.70 3.04 0.36
N VAL A 157 -8.38 3.00 0.41
CA VAL A 157 -7.61 1.74 0.47
C VAL A 157 -7.87 0.99 1.77
N LEU A 158 -7.81 1.69 2.91
CA LEU A 158 -8.11 1.11 4.22
C LEU A 158 -9.55 0.56 4.29
N ARG A 159 -10.53 1.33 3.82
CA ARG A 159 -11.94 0.93 3.83
C ARG A 159 -12.20 -0.32 2.99
N GLN A 160 -11.57 -0.43 1.80
CA GLN A 160 -11.70 -1.62 0.95
C GLN A 160 -11.14 -2.87 1.63
N ALA A 161 -9.95 -2.78 2.22
CA ALA A 161 -9.33 -3.90 2.92
C ALA A 161 -10.14 -4.34 4.14
N LEU A 162 -10.64 -3.38 4.93
CA LEU A 162 -11.48 -3.68 6.10
C LEU A 162 -12.85 -4.21 5.71
N GLN A 163 -13.40 -3.79 4.57
CA GLN A 163 -14.65 -4.36 4.05
C GLN A 163 -14.49 -5.84 3.70
N LEU A 164 -13.34 -6.22 3.11
CA LEU A 164 -13.06 -7.63 2.89
C LEU A 164 -12.92 -8.39 4.22
N ALA A 165 -12.30 -7.80 5.24
CA ALA A 165 -12.20 -8.42 6.56
C ALA A 165 -13.58 -8.68 7.19
N VAL A 166 -14.57 -7.81 6.93
CA VAL A 166 -15.98 -8.04 7.31
C VAL A 166 -16.58 -9.20 6.52
N ASN A 167 -16.37 -9.24 5.20
CA ASN A 167 -16.89 -10.31 4.34
C ASN A 167 -16.30 -11.68 4.73
N GLU A 168 -15.02 -11.72 5.10
CA GLU A 168 -14.32 -12.91 5.61
C GLU A 168 -14.62 -13.21 7.09
N ARG A 169 -15.53 -12.44 7.72
CA ARG A 169 -15.95 -12.60 9.13
C ARG A 169 -14.82 -12.52 10.15
N ILE A 170 -13.75 -11.81 9.82
CA ILE A 170 -12.61 -11.56 10.73
C ILE A 170 -12.99 -10.45 11.73
N ILE A 171 -13.73 -9.45 11.25
CA ILE A 171 -14.33 -8.37 12.06
C ILE A 171 -15.83 -8.27 11.77
N ASN A 172 -16.60 -7.75 12.73
CA ASN A 172 -18.06 -7.72 12.64
C ASN A 172 -18.60 -6.53 11.82
N HIS A 173 -17.87 -5.43 11.78
CA HIS A 173 -18.25 -4.20 11.07
C HIS A 173 -17.02 -3.45 10.61
N ASN A 174 -17.20 -2.57 9.61
CA ASN A 174 -16.12 -1.77 9.08
C ASN A 174 -15.98 -0.46 9.89
N PRO A 175 -14.90 -0.29 10.68
CA PRO A 175 -14.75 0.91 11.51
C PRO A 175 -14.53 2.20 10.68
N CYS A 176 -14.16 2.10 9.40
CA CYS A 176 -14.04 3.26 8.51
C CYS A 176 -15.38 3.95 8.21
N ASP A 177 -16.51 3.23 8.29
CA ASP A 177 -17.82 3.78 7.92
C ASP A 177 -18.28 4.92 8.83
N ASN A 178 -17.79 4.93 10.07
CA ASN A 178 -18.11 5.96 11.07
C ASN A 178 -17.08 7.11 11.13
N CYS A 179 -16.12 7.16 10.20
CA CYS A 179 -15.07 8.17 10.19
C CYS A 179 -15.45 9.38 9.32
N ARG A 180 -15.05 10.57 9.78
CA ARG A 180 -15.20 11.81 9.01
C ARG A 180 -13.99 12.02 8.11
N ILE A 181 -14.23 12.07 6.79
CA ILE A 181 -13.20 12.27 5.79
C ILE A 181 -13.13 13.76 5.41
N PRO A 182 -11.92 14.34 5.25
CA PRO A 182 -11.80 15.74 4.84
C PRO A 182 -12.43 15.98 3.47
N LYS A 183 -13.13 17.11 3.31
CA LYS A 183 -13.70 17.53 2.02
C LYS A 183 -12.58 17.95 1.06
N ILE A 184 -12.73 17.60 -0.22
CA ILE A 184 -11.84 18.09 -1.26
C ILE A 184 -12.35 19.46 -1.68
N GLU A 185 -11.54 20.49 -1.49
CA GLU A 185 -11.79 21.79 -2.04
C GLU A 185 -11.58 21.74 -3.55
N LYS A 186 -12.58 22.12 -4.31
CA LYS A 186 -12.43 22.32 -5.75
C LYS A 186 -11.61 23.57 -5.95
N LYS A 187 -10.33 23.41 -6.31
CA LYS A 187 -9.55 24.56 -6.81
C LYS A 187 -10.03 24.87 -8.21
N GLU A 188 -10.45 26.10 -8.43
CA GLU A 188 -10.71 26.59 -9.79
C GLU A 188 -9.43 26.48 -10.61
N MET A 189 -9.56 25.96 -11.82
CA MET A 189 -8.42 25.91 -12.73
C MET A 189 -8.04 27.33 -13.11
N LYS A 190 -6.78 27.70 -12.85
CA LYS A 190 -6.26 28.97 -13.35
C LYS A 190 -6.16 28.86 -14.87
N VAL A 191 -7.02 29.59 -15.54
CA VAL A 191 -6.95 29.72 -17.00
C VAL A 191 -5.87 30.74 -17.33
N LEU A 192 -5.07 30.45 -18.36
CA LEU A 192 -4.07 31.42 -18.84
C LEU A 192 -4.78 32.63 -19.39
N PRO A 193 -4.46 33.86 -18.91
CA PRO A 193 -5.06 35.08 -19.46
C PRO A 193 -4.75 35.22 -20.94
N PRO A 194 -5.69 35.74 -21.76
CA PRO A 194 -5.53 35.85 -23.21
C PRO A 194 -4.27 36.62 -23.64
N ASP A 195 -3.89 37.66 -22.90
CA ASP A 195 -2.69 38.48 -23.11
C ASP A 195 -1.38 37.69 -22.90
N LYS A 196 -1.40 36.62 -22.13
CA LYS A 196 -0.24 35.75 -21.86
C LYS A 196 -0.10 34.56 -22.80
N VAL A 197 -1.09 34.31 -23.67
CA VAL A 197 -1.06 33.18 -24.60
C VAL A 197 0.10 33.30 -25.59
N GLY A 198 0.35 34.51 -26.10
CA GLY A 198 1.45 34.76 -27.04
C GLY A 198 2.83 34.47 -26.43
N ASP A 199 3.07 34.91 -25.19
CA ASP A 199 4.31 34.68 -24.47
C ASP A 199 4.52 33.18 -24.18
N TYR A 200 3.43 32.50 -23.82
CA TYR A 200 3.45 31.07 -23.56
C TYR A 200 3.80 30.26 -24.82
N LEU A 201 3.23 30.61 -25.97
CA LEU A 201 3.52 29.93 -27.25
C LEU A 201 4.94 30.23 -27.71
N ARG A 202 5.49 31.43 -27.47
CA ARG A 202 6.87 31.78 -27.77
C ARG A 202 7.84 30.89 -26.95
N GLN A 203 7.61 30.76 -25.66
CA GLN A 203 8.38 29.87 -24.83
C GLN A 203 8.27 28.39 -25.28
N ALA A 204 7.06 27.93 -25.63
CA ALA A 204 6.88 26.60 -26.16
C ALA A 204 7.65 26.36 -27.46
N GLN A 205 7.85 27.37 -28.28
CA GLN A 205 8.68 27.34 -29.49
C GLN A 205 10.16 27.19 -29.13
N GLU A 206 10.65 27.98 -28.18
CA GLU A 206 12.04 27.90 -27.68
C GLU A 206 12.38 26.53 -27.10
N PHE A 207 11.44 25.90 -26.41
CA PHE A 207 11.58 24.53 -25.88
C PHE A 207 11.31 23.42 -26.90
N GLY A 208 10.98 23.74 -28.15
CA GLY A 208 10.71 22.77 -29.22
C GLY A 208 9.41 21.95 -29.04
N VAL A 209 8.51 22.36 -28.14
CA VAL A 209 7.25 21.64 -27.83
C VAL A 209 6.01 22.29 -28.47
N LEU A 210 6.18 23.36 -29.23
CA LEU A 210 5.08 24.10 -29.90
C LEU A 210 4.17 23.21 -30.77
N PRO A 211 4.68 22.20 -31.54
CA PRO A 211 3.83 21.34 -32.36
C PRO A 211 2.78 20.58 -31.53
N ILE A 212 3.09 20.20 -30.29
CA ILE A 212 2.16 19.51 -29.39
C ILE A 212 0.98 20.41 -29.03
N PHE A 213 1.24 21.70 -28.79
CA PHE A 213 0.17 22.67 -28.47
C PHE A 213 -0.75 22.93 -29.66
N TYR A 214 -0.21 23.07 -30.88
CA TYR A 214 -1.02 23.18 -32.08
C TYR A 214 -1.88 21.94 -32.31
N LEU A 215 -1.36 20.75 -32.10
CA LEU A 215 -2.13 19.50 -32.22
C LEU A 215 -3.29 19.46 -31.23
N VAL A 216 -3.08 19.87 -29.98
CA VAL A 216 -4.12 19.93 -28.95
C VAL A 216 -5.18 20.98 -29.29
N ILE A 217 -4.78 22.18 -29.72
CA ILE A 217 -5.70 23.27 -30.10
C ILE A 217 -6.52 22.86 -31.32
N TYR A 218 -5.89 22.28 -32.34
CA TYR A 218 -6.57 21.80 -33.54
C TYR A 218 -7.62 20.73 -33.25
N ASN A 219 -7.27 19.72 -32.44
CA ASN A 219 -8.23 18.68 -32.04
C ASN A 219 -9.39 19.26 -31.23
N PHE A 220 -9.11 20.22 -30.33
CA PHE A 220 -10.16 20.88 -29.54
C PHE A 220 -11.11 21.67 -30.41
N LEU A 221 -10.59 22.43 -31.38
CA LEU A 221 -11.40 23.21 -32.36
C LEU A 221 -12.20 22.27 -33.25
N ALA A 222 -11.59 21.22 -33.80
CA ALA A 222 -12.27 20.25 -34.65
C ALA A 222 -13.46 19.58 -33.94
N VAL A 223 -13.28 19.15 -32.70
CA VAL A 223 -14.34 18.51 -31.88
C VAL A 223 -15.48 19.52 -31.57
N ASN A 224 -15.15 20.78 -31.29
CA ASN A 224 -16.18 21.79 -30.99
C ASN A 224 -16.93 22.23 -32.27
N ILE A 225 -16.25 22.36 -33.39
CA ILE A 225 -16.88 22.62 -34.69
C ILE A 225 -17.82 21.49 -35.08
N ALA A 226 -17.39 20.23 -34.95
CA ALA A 226 -18.24 19.05 -35.18
C ALA A 226 -19.49 19.04 -34.31
N LYS A 227 -19.38 19.37 -33.01
CA LYS A 227 -20.52 19.49 -32.09
C LYS A 227 -21.50 20.59 -32.50
N ILE A 228 -21.00 21.72 -33.03
CA ILE A 228 -21.84 22.82 -33.52
C ILE A 228 -22.61 22.38 -34.79
N TYR A 229 -21.95 21.71 -35.74
CA TYR A 229 -22.61 21.19 -36.95
C TYR A 229 -23.68 20.15 -36.62
N ILE A 230 -23.45 19.26 -35.67
CA ILE A 230 -24.46 18.28 -35.22
C ILE A 230 -25.68 18.97 -34.57
N LYS A 231 -25.46 20.13 -33.91
CA LYS A 231 -26.52 20.87 -33.22
C LYS A 231 -27.36 21.76 -34.14
N ILE A 232 -26.85 22.13 -35.32
CA ILE A 232 -27.52 22.94 -36.31
C ILE A 232 -28.26 22.08 -37.36
N GLY A 233 -27.89 20.76 -37.46
CA GLY A 233 -28.49 19.82 -38.40
C GLY A 233 -29.72 19.07 -37.89
N HIS A 234 -30.23 19.44 -36.72
CA HIS A 234 -31.51 19.04 -36.14
C HIS A 234 -32.38 20.27 -35.89
#